data_4941d2b0b02713b0f693f2c1059b7e79
#
_entry.id   4941d2b0b02713b0f693f2c1059b7e79
#
_cell.length_a   1.000
_cell.length_b   1.000
_cell.length_c   1.000
_cell.angle_alpha   90.00
_cell.angle_beta   90.00
_cell.angle_gamma   90.00
#
_symmetry.space_group_name_H-M   'P 1'
#
loop_
_entity.id
_entity.type
_entity.pdbx_description
1 polymer ?
#
loop_
_entity_poly.entity_id
_entity_poly.type
_entity_poly.pdbx_seq_one_letter_code
_entity_poly.pdbx_strand_id
1 'polypeptide(L)'
;MFSCLPHSSSRALLRRRARAAEGPRRCIADGAGFTIIEVLVVILIVGTLAAIAIPAFVGQKQKAVDAQAQELARTAETTAETIGVDDGGEYGNVTVGEVHRHEPTIPIAPGGAQAYLSTTTHGAAEYSLTVRAANGDELTIARDATGTVTRECLSPVIKVGCSGRERGGW
;
A
#
# COMPACT_ATOMS: atom_id res chain seq x y z
N MET A 1 10.52 -12.40 -29.16
CA MET A 1 11.92 -12.19 -29.46
C MET A 1 12.61 -13.54 -29.41
N PHE A 2 12.60 -14.25 -30.48
CA PHE A 2 13.33 -15.53 -30.59
C PHE A 2 14.32 -15.42 -31.73
N SER A 3 15.61 -15.44 -31.36
CA SER A 3 16.75 -15.39 -32.28
C SER A 3 16.96 -16.76 -32.94
N CYS A 4 16.93 -16.80 -34.26
CA CYS A 4 17.51 -17.88 -35.04
C CYS A 4 18.97 -17.58 -35.30
N LEU A 5 19.87 -18.39 -34.72
CA LEU A 5 21.31 -18.37 -35.03
C LEU A 5 21.62 -19.33 -36.20
N PRO A 6 22.46 -18.96 -37.16
CA PRO A 6 22.97 -19.88 -38.18
C PRO A 6 24.21 -20.59 -37.70
N HIS A 7 24.21 -21.91 -37.81
CA HIS A 7 25.39 -22.75 -37.59
C HIS A 7 26.23 -22.84 -38.86
N SER A 8 27.44 -22.37 -38.76
CA SER A 8 28.49 -22.51 -39.80
C SER A 8 29.22 -23.84 -39.59
N SER A 9 29.35 -24.60 -40.65
CA SER A 9 30.49 -25.55 -40.80
C SER A 9 30.73 -25.89 -42.28
N SER A 10 31.89 -25.52 -42.72
CA SER A 10 32.51 -25.82 -43.99
C SER A 10 32.74 -27.33 -44.16
N ARG A 11 32.56 -27.89 -45.33
CA ARG A 11 33.56 -28.57 -46.17
C ARG A 11 32.98 -29.06 -47.47
N ALA A 12 33.74 -28.75 -48.51
CA ALA A 12 33.53 -29.06 -49.91
C ALA A 12 33.42 -30.56 -50.22
N LEU A 13 32.66 -30.89 -51.22
CA LEU A 13 33.13 -31.63 -52.45
C LEU A 13 31.94 -32.06 -53.33
N LEU A 14 31.92 -31.56 -54.54
CA LEU A 14 31.38 -32.09 -55.80
C LEU A 14 30.38 -33.24 -55.74
N ARG A 15 29.12 -32.97 -56.10
CA ARG A 15 28.43 -33.77 -57.13
C ARG A 15 27.25 -32.97 -57.77
N ARG A 16 27.40 -32.75 -59.08
CA ARG A 16 26.28 -32.37 -59.94
C ARG A 16 25.18 -33.39 -59.80
N ARG A 17 23.94 -32.97 -59.54
CA ARG A 17 22.72 -33.44 -60.22
C ARG A 17 21.46 -32.80 -59.62
N ALA A 18 20.57 -32.49 -60.54
CA ALA A 18 19.16 -32.25 -60.35
C ALA A 18 18.70 -31.01 -59.57
N ARG A 19 18.37 -29.98 -60.33
CA ARG A 19 17.44 -28.94 -59.97
C ARG A 19 16.10 -29.56 -59.67
N ALA A 20 15.77 -29.75 -58.43
CA ALA A 20 14.39 -29.79 -57.97
C ALA A 20 14.09 -28.38 -57.49
N ALA A 21 13.10 -27.75 -58.09
CA ALA A 21 12.59 -26.43 -57.69
C ALA A 21 11.97 -26.57 -56.29
N GLU A 22 12.74 -26.27 -55.26
CA GLU A 22 12.16 -25.97 -53.94
C GLU A 22 11.53 -24.60 -54.00
N GLY A 23 10.24 -24.58 -54.25
CA GLY A 23 9.42 -23.40 -54.07
C GLY A 23 9.60 -22.83 -52.63
N PRO A 24 9.51 -21.51 -52.49
CA PRO A 24 9.61 -20.93 -51.13
C PRO A 24 8.55 -21.56 -50.25
N ARG A 25 9.00 -22.27 -49.22
CA ARG A 25 8.13 -22.70 -48.13
C ARG A 25 7.61 -21.41 -47.49
N ARG A 26 6.40 -21.01 -47.93
CA ARG A 26 5.61 -20.03 -47.15
C ARG A 26 5.37 -20.64 -45.80
N CYS A 27 6.11 -20.15 -44.82
CA CYS A 27 5.64 -20.25 -43.43
C CYS A 27 4.30 -19.50 -43.40
N ILE A 28 3.22 -20.24 -43.54
CA ILE A 28 1.89 -19.76 -43.20
C ILE A 28 1.99 -19.56 -41.70
N ALA A 29 2.27 -18.31 -41.27
CA ALA A 29 1.95 -17.92 -39.92
C ALA A 29 0.44 -18.17 -39.80
N ASP A 30 0.06 -19.22 -39.06
CA ASP A 30 -1.30 -19.43 -38.61
C ASP A 30 -1.71 -18.17 -37.84
N GLY A 31 -2.22 -17.20 -38.55
CA GLY A 31 -2.94 -16.07 -37.97
C GLY A 31 -4.28 -16.59 -37.47
N ALA A 32 -4.25 -17.32 -36.36
CA ALA A 32 -5.45 -17.62 -35.61
C ALA A 32 -6.01 -16.27 -35.09
N GLY A 33 -6.86 -15.66 -35.92
CA GLY A 33 -7.57 -14.45 -35.50
C GLY A 33 -8.54 -14.84 -34.39
N PHE A 34 -8.61 -14.03 -33.33
CA PHE A 34 -9.61 -14.18 -32.28
C PHE A 34 -11.02 -14.11 -32.86
N THR A 35 -11.86 -15.04 -32.49
CA THR A 35 -13.27 -15.00 -32.85
C THR A 35 -14.03 -14.01 -31.97
N ILE A 36 -15.04 -13.35 -32.52
CA ILE A 36 -15.90 -12.43 -31.72
C ILE A 36 -16.52 -13.17 -30.52
N ILE A 37 -16.90 -14.43 -30.68
CA ILE A 37 -17.50 -15.22 -29.58
C ILE A 37 -16.49 -15.48 -28.46
N GLU A 38 -15.21 -15.67 -28.77
CA GLU A 38 -14.16 -15.90 -27.79
C GLU A 38 -13.94 -14.65 -26.92
N VAL A 39 -13.93 -13.47 -27.53
CA VAL A 39 -13.85 -12.21 -26.79
C VAL A 39 -15.09 -11.98 -25.93
N LEU A 40 -16.30 -12.26 -26.46
CA LEU A 40 -17.55 -12.13 -25.71
C LEU A 40 -17.60 -13.02 -24.47
N VAL A 41 -17.15 -14.27 -24.59
CA VAL A 41 -17.10 -15.20 -23.44
C VAL A 41 -16.10 -14.71 -22.40
N VAL A 42 -14.93 -14.23 -22.81
CA VAL A 42 -13.90 -13.69 -21.89
C VAL A 42 -14.44 -12.48 -21.12
N ILE A 43 -15.03 -11.50 -21.79
CA ILE A 43 -15.57 -10.32 -21.09
C ILE A 43 -16.75 -10.67 -20.19
N LEU A 44 -17.55 -11.67 -20.52
CA LEU A 44 -18.62 -12.18 -19.67
C LEU A 44 -18.04 -12.75 -18.37
N ILE A 45 -17.03 -13.61 -18.47
CA ILE A 45 -16.38 -14.20 -17.28
C ILE A 45 -15.70 -13.13 -16.43
N VAL A 46 -14.92 -12.26 -17.06
CA VAL A 46 -14.24 -11.16 -16.34
C VAL A 46 -15.26 -10.24 -15.68
N GLY A 47 -16.35 -9.90 -16.37
CA GLY A 47 -17.41 -9.05 -15.82
C GLY A 47 -18.09 -9.65 -14.59
N THR A 48 -18.40 -10.96 -14.62
CA THR A 48 -19.00 -11.63 -13.46
C THR A 48 -18.05 -11.71 -12.27
N LEU A 49 -16.76 -11.98 -12.49
CA LEU A 49 -15.75 -11.99 -11.43
C LEU A 49 -15.50 -10.60 -10.86
N ALA A 50 -15.43 -9.57 -11.71
CA ALA A 50 -15.23 -8.19 -11.31
C ALA A 50 -16.39 -7.66 -10.45
N ALA A 51 -17.63 -8.06 -10.72
CA ALA A 51 -18.81 -7.66 -9.96
C ALA A 51 -18.71 -8.03 -8.47
N ILE A 52 -18.02 -9.12 -8.14
CA ILE A 52 -17.81 -9.58 -6.75
C ILE A 52 -16.51 -8.99 -6.17
N ALA A 53 -15.45 -8.93 -6.98
CA ALA A 53 -14.12 -8.56 -6.51
C ALA A 53 -13.99 -7.05 -6.18
N ILE A 54 -14.62 -6.17 -6.97
CA ILE A 54 -14.49 -4.72 -6.80
C ILE A 54 -14.98 -4.24 -5.42
N PRO A 55 -16.22 -4.55 -4.96
CA PRO A 55 -16.69 -4.08 -3.66
C PRO A 55 -15.86 -4.63 -2.50
N ALA A 56 -15.38 -5.88 -2.58
CA ALA A 56 -14.51 -6.46 -1.57
C ALA A 56 -13.16 -5.73 -1.48
N PHE A 57 -12.57 -5.37 -2.61
CA PHE A 57 -11.29 -4.67 -2.68
C PHE A 57 -11.35 -3.26 -2.08
N VAL A 58 -12.44 -2.52 -2.34
CA VAL A 58 -12.60 -1.16 -1.79
C VAL A 58 -12.63 -1.18 -0.26
N GLY A 59 -13.32 -2.14 0.36
CA GLY A 59 -13.34 -2.29 1.82
C GLY A 59 -11.97 -2.64 2.41
N GLN A 60 -11.15 -3.43 1.72
CA GLN A 60 -9.80 -3.77 2.17
C GLN A 60 -8.83 -2.57 2.10
N LYS A 61 -8.97 -1.72 1.08
CA LYS A 61 -8.16 -0.51 0.95
C LYS A 61 -8.34 0.43 2.14
N GLN A 62 -9.57 0.62 2.62
CA GLN A 62 -9.83 1.46 3.79
C GLN A 62 -9.16 0.89 5.04
N LYS A 63 -9.30 -0.41 5.30
CA LYS A 63 -8.64 -1.08 6.42
C LYS A 63 -7.11 -0.95 6.38
N ALA A 64 -6.52 -0.96 5.18
CA ALA A 64 -5.09 -0.77 5.02
C ALA A 64 -4.64 0.66 5.39
N VAL A 65 -5.44 1.67 5.04
CA VAL A 65 -5.20 3.07 5.44
C VAL A 65 -5.26 3.24 6.96
N ASP A 66 -6.25 2.62 7.59
CA ASP A 66 -6.41 2.68 9.05
C ASP A 66 -5.27 1.94 9.77
N ALA A 67 -4.87 0.77 9.27
CA ALA A 67 -3.73 0.02 9.82
C ALA A 67 -2.43 0.84 9.73
N GLN A 68 -2.22 1.60 8.66
CA GLN A 68 -1.09 2.49 8.50
C GLN A 68 -1.10 3.62 9.54
N ALA A 69 -2.26 4.21 9.79
CA ALA A 69 -2.42 5.25 10.81
C ALA A 69 -2.22 4.71 12.23
N GLN A 70 -2.69 3.49 12.51
CA GLN A 70 -2.46 2.81 13.79
C GLN A 70 -0.97 2.53 14.03
N GLU A 71 -0.25 2.07 13.01
CA GLU A 71 1.19 1.85 13.11
C GLU A 71 1.94 3.15 13.38
N LEU A 72 1.59 4.22 12.66
CA LEU A 72 2.18 5.53 12.89
C LEU A 72 1.88 6.05 14.31
N ALA A 73 0.66 5.87 14.79
CA ALA A 73 0.28 6.27 16.15
C ALA A 73 1.09 5.53 17.22
N ARG A 74 1.34 4.22 17.05
CA ARG A 74 2.19 3.44 17.95
C ARG A 74 3.65 3.87 17.89
N THR A 75 4.16 4.17 16.72
CA THR A 75 5.52 4.70 16.57
C THR A 75 5.66 6.05 17.28
N ALA A 76 4.67 6.92 17.13
CA ALA A 76 4.64 8.21 17.83
C ALA A 76 4.53 8.04 19.36
N GLU A 77 3.73 7.07 19.84
CA GLU A 77 3.64 6.71 21.27
C GLU A 77 5.01 6.30 21.82
N THR A 78 5.69 5.37 21.13
CA THR A 78 7.03 4.91 21.54
C THR A 78 8.05 6.05 21.56
N THR A 79 7.98 6.95 20.58
CA THR A 79 8.84 8.12 20.52
C THR A 79 8.55 9.10 21.66
N ALA A 80 7.27 9.34 21.98
CA ALA A 80 6.88 10.18 23.11
C ALA A 80 7.38 9.62 24.46
N GLU A 81 7.26 8.30 24.66
CA GLU A 81 7.83 7.66 25.86
C GLU A 81 9.35 7.78 25.91
N THR A 82 10.03 7.71 24.78
CA THR A 82 11.49 7.91 24.71
C THR A 82 11.86 9.33 25.12
N ILE A 83 11.15 10.35 24.60
CA ILE A 83 11.34 11.76 25.00
C ILE A 83 11.11 11.91 26.50
N GLY A 84 10.02 11.32 27.02
CA GLY A 84 9.74 11.37 28.45
C GLY A 84 10.83 10.73 29.31
N VAL A 85 11.43 9.62 28.86
CA VAL A 85 12.56 9.00 29.57
C VAL A 85 13.81 9.92 29.55
N ASP A 86 14.11 10.53 28.41
CA ASP A 86 15.24 11.45 28.25
C ASP A 86 15.08 12.72 29.13
N ASP A 87 13.84 13.15 29.34
CA ASP A 87 13.48 14.30 30.18
C ASP A 87 13.22 13.93 31.67
N GLY A 88 13.64 12.74 32.08
CA GLY A 88 13.54 12.30 33.49
C GLY A 88 12.13 11.94 33.97
N GLY A 89 11.23 11.60 33.05
CA GLY A 89 9.84 11.22 33.29
C GLY A 89 8.85 12.35 33.06
N GLU A 90 9.28 13.46 32.48
CA GLU A 90 8.42 14.59 32.13
C GLU A 90 8.08 14.56 30.62
N TYR A 91 6.82 14.89 30.27
CA TYR A 91 6.34 14.90 28.89
C TYR A 91 6.15 16.32 28.32
N GLY A 92 6.66 17.33 29.02
CA GLY A 92 6.51 18.73 28.63
C GLY A 92 7.09 19.09 27.25
N ASN A 93 8.01 18.27 26.74
CA ASN A 93 8.64 18.46 25.43
C ASN A 93 8.04 17.60 24.31
N VAL A 94 6.97 16.84 24.56
CA VAL A 94 6.32 15.98 23.53
C VAL A 94 5.53 16.84 22.55
N THR A 95 6.25 17.56 21.69
CA THR A 95 5.67 18.36 20.62
C THR A 95 5.76 17.62 19.27
N VAL A 96 4.93 18.01 18.30
CA VAL A 96 4.96 17.43 16.93
C VAL A 96 6.37 17.52 16.33
N GLY A 97 7.04 18.68 16.54
CA GLY A 97 8.40 18.89 16.01
C GLY A 97 9.45 18.04 16.73
N GLU A 98 9.32 17.85 18.03
CA GLU A 98 10.24 17.06 18.82
C GLU A 98 10.10 15.57 18.52
N VAL A 99 8.86 15.07 18.40
CA VAL A 99 8.59 13.70 17.96
C VAL A 99 9.21 13.45 16.57
N HIS A 100 9.03 14.35 15.61
CA HIS A 100 9.64 14.22 14.29
C HIS A 100 11.17 14.32 14.33
N ARG A 101 11.75 15.09 15.24
CA ARG A 101 13.20 15.20 15.40
C ARG A 101 13.81 13.90 15.92
N HIS A 102 13.15 13.24 16.87
CA HIS A 102 13.57 11.94 17.40
C HIS A 102 13.31 10.80 16.38
N GLU A 103 12.19 10.86 15.67
CA GLU A 103 11.81 9.85 14.66
C GLU A 103 11.43 10.54 13.34
N PRO A 104 12.39 10.80 12.45
CA PRO A 104 12.17 11.50 11.19
C PRO A 104 11.27 10.75 10.20
N THR A 105 10.99 9.47 10.44
CA THR A 105 10.07 8.67 9.60
C THR A 105 8.60 9.00 9.87
N ILE A 106 8.29 9.70 10.98
CA ILE A 106 6.94 10.17 11.30
C ILE A 106 6.62 11.43 10.47
N PRO A 107 5.70 11.37 9.49
CA PRO A 107 5.25 12.54 8.77
C PRO A 107 4.46 13.49 9.70
N ILE A 108 4.70 14.80 9.59
CA ILE A 108 4.02 15.82 10.40
C ILE A 108 3.20 16.80 9.57
N ALA A 109 3.09 16.55 8.28
CA ALA A 109 2.30 17.36 7.35
C ALA A 109 1.53 16.45 6.40
N PRO A 110 0.36 16.88 5.93
CA PRO A 110 -0.39 16.12 4.94
C PRO A 110 0.42 15.96 3.65
N GLY A 111 0.62 14.73 3.22
CA GLY A 111 1.39 14.39 2.03
C GLY A 111 0.80 13.18 1.30
N GLY A 112 -0.06 13.40 0.31
CA GLY A 112 -0.61 12.32 -0.51
C GLY A 112 -1.52 11.36 0.25
N ALA A 113 -1.23 10.06 0.15
CA ALA A 113 -2.05 8.99 0.74
C ALA A 113 -1.48 8.46 2.07
N GLN A 114 -0.63 9.22 2.74
CA GLN A 114 0.01 8.81 4.00
C GLN A 114 -0.69 9.41 5.23
N ALA A 115 -0.68 8.65 6.33
CA ALA A 115 -1.04 9.17 7.64
C ALA A 115 0.05 10.13 8.16
N TYR A 116 -0.30 11.09 9.00
CA TYR A 116 0.64 12.02 9.60
C TYR A 116 0.25 12.39 11.03
N LEU A 117 1.24 12.72 11.87
CA LEU A 117 1.02 13.25 13.22
C LEU A 117 0.52 14.70 13.09
N SER A 118 -0.73 14.93 13.45
CA SER A 118 -1.38 16.23 13.23
C SER A 118 -1.27 17.15 14.44
N THR A 119 -1.36 16.61 15.64
CA THR A 119 -1.43 17.39 16.88
C THR A 119 -0.84 16.60 18.04
N THR A 120 -0.20 17.31 18.95
CA THR A 120 0.18 16.82 20.27
C THR A 120 -0.33 17.76 21.34
N THR A 121 -0.77 17.22 22.48
CA THR A 121 -0.94 17.96 23.72
C THR A 121 -0.06 17.29 24.78
N HIS A 122 0.50 18.05 25.67
CA HIS A 122 1.46 17.55 26.65
C HIS A 122 1.40 18.34 27.97
N GLY A 123 1.76 17.67 29.03
CA GLY A 123 1.90 18.23 30.37
C GLY A 123 3.10 17.60 31.06
N ALA A 124 3.26 17.81 32.36
CA ALA A 124 4.40 17.25 33.09
C ALA A 124 4.35 15.72 33.15
N ALA A 125 3.15 15.13 33.33
CA ALA A 125 2.99 13.69 33.50
C ALA A 125 2.01 13.05 32.49
N GLU A 126 1.56 13.79 31.51
CA GLU A 126 0.55 13.37 30.54
C GLU A 126 0.88 13.86 29.13
N TYR A 127 0.39 13.13 28.12
CA TYR A 127 0.43 13.58 26.72
C TYR A 127 -0.74 13.00 25.92
N SER A 128 -1.02 13.62 24.80
CA SER A 128 -1.92 13.08 23.78
C SER A 128 -1.35 13.32 22.40
N LEU A 129 -1.44 12.29 21.57
CA LEU A 129 -0.94 12.27 20.18
C LEU A 129 -2.13 11.97 19.26
N THR A 130 -2.35 12.84 18.27
CA THR A 130 -3.40 12.62 17.28
C THR A 130 -2.78 12.43 15.90
N VAL A 131 -3.00 11.27 15.32
CA VAL A 131 -2.62 10.93 13.95
C VAL A 131 -3.84 11.02 13.05
N ARG A 132 -3.69 11.67 11.91
CA ARG A 132 -4.72 11.73 10.88
C ARG A 132 -4.39 10.78 9.74
N ALA A 133 -5.30 9.86 9.45
CA ALA A 133 -5.22 8.95 8.33
C ALA A 133 -5.56 9.63 7.00
N ALA A 134 -5.16 9.03 5.88
CA ALA A 134 -5.44 9.58 4.55
C ALA A 134 -6.94 9.61 4.18
N ASN A 135 -7.77 8.78 4.82
CA ASN A 135 -9.23 8.78 4.68
C ASN A 135 -9.93 9.84 5.55
N GLY A 136 -9.16 10.56 6.38
CA GLY A 136 -9.65 11.59 7.30
C GLY A 136 -9.97 11.09 8.71
N ASP A 137 -9.78 9.82 9.00
CA ASP A 137 -9.94 9.27 10.34
C ASP A 137 -8.85 9.83 11.27
N GLU A 138 -9.21 10.12 12.51
CA GLU A 138 -8.30 10.61 13.54
C GLU A 138 -8.13 9.53 14.62
N LEU A 139 -6.91 9.15 14.85
CA LEU A 139 -6.51 8.19 15.89
C LEU A 139 -5.76 8.94 16.97
N THR A 140 -6.28 8.89 18.19
CA THR A 140 -5.68 9.56 19.35
C THR A 140 -5.21 8.52 20.36
N ILE A 141 -3.96 8.65 20.77
CA ILE A 141 -3.39 7.97 21.94
C ILE A 141 -3.17 9.03 23.01
N ALA A 142 -3.71 8.79 24.18
CA ALA A 142 -3.52 9.65 25.33
C ALA A 142 -3.04 8.85 26.52
N ARG A 143 -1.99 9.35 27.18
CA ARG A 143 -1.50 8.89 28.47
C ARG A 143 -1.87 9.92 29.52
N ASP A 144 -2.57 9.48 30.55
CA ASP A 144 -2.92 10.34 31.67
C ASP A 144 -1.79 10.41 32.72
N ALA A 145 -1.95 11.30 33.70
CA ALA A 145 -0.99 11.48 34.77
C ALA A 145 -0.82 10.24 35.69
N THR A 146 -1.73 9.25 35.61
CA THR A 146 -1.61 7.97 36.32
C THR A 146 -0.80 6.94 35.54
N GLY A 147 -0.44 7.25 34.29
CA GLY A 147 0.23 6.34 33.35
C GLY A 147 -0.73 5.43 32.56
N THR A 148 -2.05 5.67 32.66
CA THR A 148 -3.02 4.90 31.91
C THR A 148 -3.07 5.39 30.46
N VAL A 149 -2.91 4.46 29.50
CA VAL A 149 -2.95 4.77 28.08
C VAL A 149 -4.34 4.43 27.52
N THR A 150 -4.97 5.42 26.91
CA THR A 150 -6.24 5.27 26.19
C THR A 150 -6.03 5.46 24.70
N ARG A 151 -6.82 4.75 23.91
CA ARG A 151 -6.80 4.80 22.44
C ARG A 151 -8.19 5.08 21.94
N GLU A 152 -8.34 6.17 21.21
CA GLU A 152 -9.60 6.59 20.65
C GLU A 152 -9.49 6.74 19.13
N CYS A 153 -10.57 6.48 18.43
CA CYS A 153 -10.67 6.68 16.99
C CYS A 153 -11.93 7.47 16.69
N LEU A 154 -11.77 8.54 15.91
CA LEU A 154 -12.84 9.37 15.41
C LEU A 154 -12.87 9.29 13.88
N SER A 155 -14.00 8.84 13.31
CA SER A 155 -14.18 8.78 11.86
C SER A 155 -15.18 9.83 11.40
N PRO A 156 -14.85 10.65 10.41
CA PRO A 156 -15.81 11.60 9.81
C PRO A 156 -16.88 10.90 8.98
N VAL A 157 -16.69 9.65 8.63
CA VAL A 157 -17.61 8.83 7.82
C VAL A 157 -17.98 7.57 8.59
N ILE A 158 -19.20 7.46 9.04
CA ILE A 158 -19.78 6.48 9.99
C ILE A 158 -19.51 4.98 9.67
N LYS A 159 -18.78 4.58 8.66
CA LYS A 159 -18.79 3.19 8.18
C LYS A 159 -17.47 2.47 8.04
N VAL A 160 -16.32 3.10 8.20
CA VAL A 160 -15.05 2.45 7.90
C VAL A 160 -13.95 2.96 8.83
N GLY A 161 -13.24 2.06 9.46
CA GLY A 161 -12.01 2.32 10.18
C GLY A 161 -12.12 2.25 11.71
N CYS A 162 -12.83 3.12 12.32
CA CYS A 162 -13.13 3.03 13.74
C CYS A 162 -14.26 2.02 13.97
N SER A 163 -14.09 1.04 14.86
CA SER A 163 -15.08 -0.02 15.07
C SER A 163 -16.46 0.53 15.49
N GLY A 164 -17.19 1.03 14.51
CA GLY A 164 -18.65 1.13 14.50
C GLY A 164 -19.31 2.24 15.28
N ARG A 165 -18.60 3.21 15.85
CA ARG A 165 -19.21 4.38 16.52
C ARG A 165 -18.32 5.60 16.44
N GLU A 166 -18.91 6.77 16.62
CA GLU A 166 -18.25 8.09 16.58
C GLU A 166 -17.00 8.21 17.49
N ARG A 167 -16.87 7.33 18.48
CA ARG A 167 -15.66 7.10 19.28
C ARG A 167 -15.60 5.63 19.65
N GLY A 168 -14.55 4.97 19.22
CA GLY A 168 -14.24 3.57 19.56
C GLY A 168 -12.77 3.41 19.90
N GLY A 169 -12.45 2.46 20.78
CA GLY A 169 -11.06 2.03 20.96
C GLY A 169 -10.58 1.20 19.76
N TRP A 170 -9.28 1.15 19.51
CA TRP A 170 -8.62 0.38 18.45
C TRP A 170 -7.39 -0.36 18.97
#